data_97fd98edcd46c78bfe0e81ecc650e34a
#
_entry.id   97fd98edcd46c78bfe0e81ecc650e34a
#
_cell.length_a   1.000
_cell.length_b   1.000
_cell.length_c   1.000
_cell.angle_alpha   90.00
_cell.angle_beta   90.00
_cell.angle_gamma   90.00
#
_symmetry.space_group_name_H-M   'P 1'
#
loop_
_entity.id
_entity.type
_entity.pdbx_description
1 polymer ?
#
loop_
_entity_poly.entity_id
_entity_poly.type
_entity_poly.pdbx_seq_one_letter_code
_entity_poly.pdbx_strand_id
1 'polypeptide(L)'
;MSTKALLFGGACVVLLAAVVFTAIWAALGEPSVMADEKDAKDGKMITTASGLKYVDLKVGDGTEAKEGSKVTVHYTGTLESGKKFDSSLDRGKPFGPITLGKREVIKGWEEGLQGMKVGGKRKLIIPPSLGYGERGAGDVIPPNATLVFEVELLKVD
;
A
#
# COMPACT_ATOMS: atom_id res chain seq x y z
N MET A 1 -30.95 53.98 -56.08
CA MET A 1 -29.52 54.22 -56.27
C MET A 1 -28.82 53.37 -55.30
N SER A 2 -28.42 52.20 -55.74
CA SER A 2 -27.04 51.87 -56.15
C SER A 2 -26.08 51.97 -54.96
N THR A 3 -25.33 51.02 -54.46
CA THR A 3 -24.60 49.99 -55.16
C THR A 3 -23.92 49.06 -54.09
N LYS A 4 -23.93 47.77 -54.36
CA LYS A 4 -22.79 46.80 -54.29
C LYS A 4 -22.11 46.55 -52.95
N ALA A 5 -22.34 45.44 -52.37
CA ALA A 5 -21.58 44.15 -52.44
C ALA A 5 -20.06 44.29 -52.59
N LEU A 6 -19.34 43.70 -51.65
CA LEU A 6 -18.16 42.89 -51.99
C LEU A 6 -17.92 41.86 -50.90
N LEU A 7 -18.00 40.60 -51.31
CA LEU A 7 -17.46 39.42 -50.66
C LEU A 7 -15.93 39.49 -50.69
N PHE A 8 -15.32 39.03 -49.60
CA PHE A 8 -14.06 38.32 -49.57
C PHE A 8 -14.13 37.48 -48.27
N GLY A 9 -14.26 36.22 -48.22
CA GLY A 9 -13.55 35.23 -49.02
C GLY A 9 -12.16 35.02 -48.41
N GLY A 10 -12.09 34.51 -47.22
CA GLY A 10 -10.87 34.09 -46.57
C GLY A 10 -11.09 32.72 -45.95
N ALA A 11 -11.09 31.71 -46.79
CA ALA A 11 -10.97 30.34 -46.35
C ALA A 11 -9.57 30.17 -45.76
N CYS A 12 -9.45 30.25 -44.46
CA CYS A 12 -8.26 29.80 -43.76
C CYS A 12 -8.33 28.28 -43.71
N VAL A 13 -7.72 27.66 -44.69
CA VAL A 13 -7.39 26.25 -44.73
C VAL A 13 -6.35 26.03 -43.64
N VAL A 14 -6.82 25.67 -42.47
CA VAL A 14 -5.93 25.07 -41.47
C VAL A 14 -5.62 23.67 -41.95
N LEU A 15 -4.48 23.57 -42.59
CA LEU A 15 -3.83 22.31 -42.90
C LEU A 15 -3.69 21.50 -41.58
N LEU A 16 -4.49 20.47 -41.48
CA LEU A 16 -4.29 19.33 -40.60
C LEU A 16 -2.95 18.69 -40.98
N ALA A 17 -1.89 19.15 -40.34
CA ALA A 17 -0.71 18.32 -40.21
C ALA A 17 -1.05 17.23 -39.17
N ALA A 18 -1.72 16.20 -39.64
CA ALA A 18 -1.76 14.93 -38.97
C ALA A 18 -0.31 14.39 -38.91
N VAL A 19 0.40 14.76 -37.90
CA VAL A 19 1.63 14.07 -37.54
C VAL A 19 1.19 12.69 -37.06
N VAL A 20 1.24 11.78 -38.00
CA VAL A 20 1.23 10.34 -37.76
C VAL A 20 2.47 10.02 -36.96
N PHE A 21 2.42 10.16 -35.65
CA PHE A 21 3.29 9.47 -34.74
C PHE A 21 2.72 8.06 -34.54
N THR A 22 2.68 7.33 -35.65
CA THR A 22 2.46 5.90 -35.57
C THR A 22 3.66 5.25 -34.91
N ALA A 23 3.43 4.79 -33.71
CA ALA A 23 3.76 3.42 -33.32
C ALA A 23 5.12 2.88 -33.75
N ILE A 24 6.14 3.17 -32.97
CA ILE A 24 7.24 2.25 -32.75
C ILE A 24 7.53 2.22 -31.24
N TRP A 25 6.57 1.75 -30.46
CA TRP A 25 6.79 1.45 -29.05
C TRP A 25 6.04 0.19 -28.61
N ALA A 26 6.02 -0.76 -29.53
CA ALA A 26 5.44 -2.07 -29.29
C ALA A 26 6.53 -3.13 -29.47
N ALA A 27 7.57 -3.12 -28.67
CA ALA A 27 8.50 -4.26 -28.52
C ALA A 27 9.51 -4.10 -27.39
N LEU A 28 9.16 -3.47 -26.28
CA LEU A 28 9.89 -3.68 -25.05
C LEU A 28 8.85 -4.17 -24.04
N GLY A 29 8.92 -5.48 -23.77
CA GLY A 29 8.09 -6.14 -22.79
C GLY A 29 8.19 -5.39 -21.47
N GLU A 30 7.11 -4.74 -21.11
CA GLU A 30 6.95 -4.23 -19.78
C GLU A 30 7.03 -5.40 -18.81
N PRO A 31 7.87 -5.35 -17.78
CA PRO A 31 7.74 -6.32 -16.71
C PRO A 31 6.37 -6.05 -16.09
N SER A 32 5.47 -7.00 -16.34
CA SER A 32 4.18 -7.05 -15.66
C SER A 32 4.43 -7.27 -14.18
N VAL A 33 4.70 -6.17 -13.47
CA VAL A 33 4.52 -6.07 -12.05
C VAL A 33 3.01 -5.93 -11.85
N MET A 34 2.32 -7.06 -11.92
CA MET A 34 0.98 -7.16 -11.36
C MET A 34 1.12 -7.22 -9.84
N ALA A 35 1.51 -6.11 -9.24
CA ALA A 35 1.16 -5.82 -7.87
C ALA A 35 -0.24 -5.19 -7.96
N ASP A 36 -1.20 -5.79 -7.29
CA ASP A 36 -2.54 -5.24 -7.15
C ASP A 36 -2.46 -3.82 -6.58
N GLU A 37 -2.44 -2.84 -7.48
CA GLU A 37 -2.41 -1.41 -7.21
C GLU A 37 -3.84 -0.89 -6.97
N LYS A 38 -4.71 -1.72 -6.38
CA LYS A 38 -6.13 -1.38 -6.25
C LYS A 38 -6.51 -0.75 -4.91
N ASP A 39 -5.59 -0.66 -3.95
CA ASP A 39 -5.92 -0.14 -2.61
C ASP A 39 -5.00 0.99 -2.10
N ALA A 40 -4.25 1.65 -2.97
CA ALA A 40 -3.52 2.87 -2.62
C ALA A 40 -4.41 4.11 -2.76
N LYS A 41 -5.56 4.11 -2.09
CA LYS A 41 -6.41 5.30 -2.02
C LYS A 41 -6.11 6.02 -0.71
N ASP A 42 -5.33 7.09 -0.79
CA ASP A 42 -5.08 8.15 0.20
C ASP A 42 -3.91 8.01 1.19
N GLY A 43 -2.98 7.08 1.06
CA GLY A 43 -1.86 7.02 2.00
C GLY A 43 -0.50 7.34 1.38
N LYS A 44 0.16 8.39 1.86
CA LYS A 44 1.58 8.60 1.58
C LYS A 44 2.39 7.47 2.23
N MET A 45 3.22 6.77 1.44
CA MET A 45 4.14 5.77 1.99
C MET A 45 5.19 6.46 2.86
N ILE A 46 5.32 5.99 4.09
CA ILE A 46 6.30 6.45 5.05
C ILE A 46 7.34 5.35 5.23
N THR A 47 8.61 5.74 5.20
CA THR A 47 9.73 4.84 5.48
C THR A 47 10.41 5.31 6.75
N THR A 48 10.54 4.42 7.73
CA THR A 48 11.21 4.71 8.99
C THR A 48 12.73 4.50 8.88
N ALA A 49 13.47 4.98 9.87
CA ALA A 49 14.92 4.80 9.92
C ALA A 49 15.35 3.32 10.03
N SER A 50 14.48 2.46 10.55
CA SER A 50 14.72 1.01 10.65
C SER A 50 14.52 0.25 9.33
N GLY A 51 13.97 0.94 8.30
CA GLY A 51 13.64 0.35 7.00
C GLY A 51 12.21 -0.19 6.90
N LEU A 52 11.40 -0.06 7.94
CA LEU A 52 9.98 -0.34 7.87
C LEU A 52 9.30 0.64 6.92
N LYS A 53 8.45 0.14 6.03
CA LYS A 53 7.59 0.99 5.21
C LYS A 53 6.14 0.76 5.59
N TYR A 54 5.36 1.82 5.63
CA TYR A 54 3.93 1.69 5.89
C TYR A 54 3.11 2.76 5.18
N VAL A 55 1.85 2.44 5.00
CA VAL A 55 0.83 3.32 4.41
C VAL A 55 -0.42 3.24 5.26
N ASP A 56 -0.94 4.37 5.68
CA ASP A 56 -2.24 4.44 6.33
C ASP A 56 -3.34 4.37 5.26
N LEU A 57 -3.99 3.21 5.16
CA LEU A 57 -5.13 3.00 4.25
C LEU A 57 -6.38 3.70 4.78
N LYS A 58 -6.48 3.79 6.10
CA LYS A 58 -7.53 4.51 6.80
C LYS A 58 -6.98 5.02 8.13
N VAL A 59 -7.19 6.28 8.41
CA VAL A 59 -6.87 6.85 9.72
C VAL A 59 -8.07 6.65 10.63
N GLY A 60 -7.84 6.02 11.80
CA GLY A 60 -8.87 5.88 12.83
C GLY A 60 -9.06 7.18 13.61
N ASP A 61 -10.15 7.23 14.35
CA ASP A 61 -10.56 8.36 15.20
C ASP A 61 -10.57 8.01 16.71
N GLY A 62 -10.29 6.74 17.04
CA GLY A 62 -10.27 6.25 18.41
C GLY A 62 -8.93 6.45 19.12
N THR A 63 -8.75 5.69 20.20
CA THR A 63 -7.53 5.73 21.04
C THR A 63 -6.29 5.36 20.24
N GLU A 64 -5.22 6.12 20.45
CA GLU A 64 -3.93 5.91 19.78
C GLU A 64 -3.12 4.82 20.51
N ALA A 65 -2.56 3.90 19.74
CA ALA A 65 -1.66 2.87 20.24
C ALA A 65 -0.27 3.46 20.52
N LYS A 66 0.20 3.29 21.75
CA LYS A 66 1.51 3.74 22.23
C LYS A 66 2.30 2.57 22.76
N GLU A 67 3.58 2.78 22.99
CA GLU A 67 4.40 1.79 23.71
C GLU A 67 3.77 1.47 25.06
N GLY A 68 3.65 0.19 25.40
CA GLY A 68 2.99 -0.31 26.59
C GLY A 68 1.48 -0.52 26.47
N SER A 69 0.84 -0.03 25.40
CA SER A 69 -0.58 -0.28 25.16
C SER A 69 -0.84 -1.74 24.78
N LYS A 70 -1.97 -2.27 25.26
CA LYS A 70 -2.48 -3.57 24.80
C LYS A 70 -3.38 -3.36 23.59
N VAL A 71 -3.02 -3.94 22.47
CA VAL A 71 -3.74 -3.78 21.21
C VAL A 71 -4.38 -5.08 20.76
N THR A 72 -5.55 -4.97 20.17
CA THR A 72 -6.27 -6.08 19.52
C THR A 72 -6.51 -5.68 18.08
N VAL A 73 -6.12 -6.54 17.14
CA VAL A 73 -6.12 -6.24 15.72
C VAL A 73 -6.75 -7.37 14.89
N HIS A 74 -7.26 -7.02 13.72
CA HIS A 74 -7.35 -7.95 12.60
C HIS A 74 -6.17 -7.73 11.66
N TYR A 75 -5.69 -8.81 11.06
CA TYR A 75 -4.62 -8.73 10.09
C TYR A 75 -4.72 -9.78 8.99
N THR A 76 -4.10 -9.49 7.88
CA THR A 76 -3.80 -10.43 6.81
C THR A 76 -2.33 -10.27 6.43
N GLY A 77 -1.58 -11.35 6.50
CA GLY A 77 -0.17 -11.40 6.15
C GLY A 77 0.05 -12.09 4.80
N THR A 78 0.77 -11.43 3.91
CA THR A 78 1.20 -11.95 2.62
C THR A 78 2.70 -11.79 2.44
N LEU A 79 3.28 -12.62 1.61
CA LEU A 79 4.63 -12.41 1.09
C LEU A 79 4.61 -11.31 0.03
N GLU A 80 5.76 -10.75 -0.31
CA GLU A 80 5.90 -9.79 -1.42
C GLU A 80 5.38 -10.36 -2.75
N SER A 81 5.43 -11.69 -2.92
CA SER A 81 4.83 -12.41 -4.06
C SER A 81 3.30 -12.41 -4.07
N GLY A 82 2.65 -11.84 -3.06
CA GLY A 82 1.19 -11.86 -2.90
C GLY A 82 0.64 -13.14 -2.26
N LYS A 83 1.48 -14.14 -1.99
CA LYS A 83 1.03 -15.37 -1.34
C LYS A 83 0.66 -15.10 0.12
N LYS A 84 -0.61 -15.30 0.46
CA LYS A 84 -1.09 -15.21 1.85
C LYS A 84 -0.52 -16.37 2.66
N PHE A 85 0.03 -16.08 3.84
CA PHE A 85 0.57 -17.09 4.75
C PHE A 85 -0.20 -17.16 6.07
N ASP A 86 -0.86 -16.08 6.48
CA ASP A 86 -1.67 -16.08 7.70
C ASP A 86 -2.72 -14.96 7.68
N SER A 87 -3.85 -15.17 8.36
CA SER A 87 -4.88 -14.15 8.54
C SER A 87 -5.73 -14.44 9.77
N SER A 88 -5.97 -13.43 10.57
CA SER A 88 -6.91 -13.52 11.69
C SER A 88 -8.37 -13.57 11.22
N LEU A 89 -8.65 -13.04 10.03
CA LEU A 89 -9.98 -13.08 9.43
C LEU A 89 -10.37 -14.52 9.06
N ASP A 90 -9.41 -15.31 8.55
CA ASP A 90 -9.65 -16.72 8.21
C ASP A 90 -9.96 -17.56 9.47
N ARG A 91 -9.43 -17.16 10.61
CA ARG A 91 -9.73 -17.79 11.90
C ARG A 91 -11.01 -17.28 12.56
N GLY A 92 -11.62 -16.22 12.01
CA GLY A 92 -12.83 -15.60 12.54
C GLY A 92 -12.67 -14.97 13.94
N LYS A 93 -11.42 -14.75 14.38
CA LYS A 93 -11.11 -14.18 15.70
C LYS A 93 -10.02 -13.11 15.59
N PRO A 94 -10.18 -11.94 16.26
CA PRO A 94 -9.12 -10.97 16.38
C PRO A 94 -7.86 -11.56 17.02
N PHE A 95 -6.74 -10.98 16.68
CA PHE A 95 -5.45 -11.31 17.28
C PHE A 95 -5.12 -10.32 18.39
N GLY A 96 -4.78 -10.83 19.55
CA GLY A 96 -4.47 -10.05 20.73
C GLY A 96 -5.23 -10.52 21.97
N PRO A 97 -5.16 -9.78 23.08
CA PRO A 97 -4.37 -8.55 23.23
C PRO A 97 -2.86 -8.81 23.21
N ILE A 98 -2.13 -7.99 22.51
CA ILE A 98 -0.66 -7.95 22.48
C ILE A 98 -0.17 -6.65 23.10
N THR A 99 0.89 -6.71 23.91
CA THR A 99 1.45 -5.53 24.58
C THR A 99 2.61 -4.98 23.76
N LEU A 100 2.45 -3.78 23.22
CA LEU A 100 3.52 -3.12 22.47
C LEU A 100 4.73 -2.82 23.37
N GLY A 101 5.94 -3.06 22.88
CA GLY A 101 7.18 -2.89 23.62
C GLY A 101 7.61 -4.11 24.44
N LYS A 102 6.82 -5.18 24.49
CA LYS A 102 7.18 -6.43 25.19
C LYS A 102 7.82 -7.50 24.30
N ARG A 103 7.98 -7.21 23.01
CA ARG A 103 8.52 -8.16 22.02
C ARG A 103 7.68 -9.42 21.88
N GLU A 104 6.38 -9.30 22.04
CA GLU A 104 5.41 -10.38 21.85
C GLU A 104 5.17 -10.67 20.37
N VAL A 105 5.52 -9.72 19.51
CA VAL A 105 5.41 -9.79 18.04
C VAL A 105 6.72 -9.37 17.38
N ILE A 106 6.80 -9.53 16.05
CA ILE A 106 7.97 -9.11 15.29
C ILE A 106 8.20 -7.60 15.38
N LYS A 107 9.47 -7.19 15.28
CA LYS A 107 9.85 -5.76 15.44
C LYS A 107 9.08 -4.83 14.52
N GLY A 108 8.80 -5.26 13.28
CA GLY A 108 8.02 -4.47 12.34
C GLY A 108 6.59 -4.17 12.81
N TRP A 109 5.99 -5.05 13.61
CA TRP A 109 4.69 -4.81 14.24
C TRP A 109 4.81 -3.89 15.45
N GLU A 110 5.81 -4.11 16.30
CA GLU A 110 6.07 -3.25 17.46
C GLU A 110 6.20 -1.78 17.05
N GLU A 111 6.88 -1.53 15.95
CA GLU A 111 7.07 -0.19 15.41
C GLU A 111 5.87 0.27 14.57
N GLY A 112 5.36 -0.60 13.71
CA GLY A 112 4.33 -0.24 12.74
C GLY A 112 2.94 0.00 13.33
N LEU A 113 2.63 -0.57 14.48
CA LEU A 113 1.35 -0.35 15.18
C LEU A 113 1.34 0.91 16.04
N GLN A 114 2.51 1.41 16.43
CA GLN A 114 2.60 2.67 17.18
C GLN A 114 2.05 3.83 16.35
N GLY A 115 1.31 4.71 17.00
CA GLY A 115 0.67 5.85 16.35
C GLY A 115 -0.60 5.51 15.56
N MET A 116 -0.98 4.24 15.46
CA MET A 116 -2.29 3.87 14.92
C MET A 116 -3.40 4.22 15.90
N LYS A 117 -4.55 4.62 15.35
CA LYS A 117 -5.76 4.86 16.15
C LYS A 117 -6.77 3.76 15.91
N VAL A 118 -7.57 3.45 16.93
CA VAL A 118 -8.68 2.49 16.82
C VAL A 118 -9.60 2.86 15.66
N GLY A 119 -9.98 1.86 14.86
CA GLY A 119 -10.73 2.03 13.62
C GLY A 119 -9.85 2.35 12.40
N GLY A 120 -8.54 2.52 12.60
CA GLY A 120 -7.56 2.72 11.53
C GLY A 120 -7.13 1.40 10.87
N LYS A 121 -6.72 1.50 9.61
CA LYS A 121 -6.17 0.39 8.83
C LYS A 121 -4.84 0.83 8.21
N ARG A 122 -3.82 0.02 8.39
CA ARG A 122 -2.44 0.30 7.93
C ARG A 122 -1.87 -0.90 7.20
N LYS A 123 -1.21 -0.63 6.09
CA LYS A 123 -0.40 -1.62 5.37
C LYS A 123 1.04 -1.47 5.81
N LEU A 124 1.66 -2.55 6.26
CA LEU A 124 3.05 -2.62 6.68
C LEU A 124 3.84 -3.45 5.68
N ILE A 125 4.99 -2.95 5.24
CA ILE A 125 5.95 -3.69 4.43
C ILE A 125 7.20 -3.84 5.29
N ILE A 126 7.42 -5.04 5.77
CA ILE A 126 8.38 -5.36 6.81
C ILE A 126 9.59 -6.07 6.18
N PRO A 127 10.78 -5.45 6.18
CA PRO A 127 11.97 -6.12 5.70
C PRO A 127 12.35 -7.30 6.60
N PRO A 128 13.13 -8.26 6.10
CA PRO A 128 13.52 -9.45 6.86
C PRO A 128 14.12 -9.14 8.23
N SER A 129 14.91 -8.08 8.35
CA SER A 129 15.56 -7.64 9.60
C SER A 129 14.59 -7.28 10.74
N LEU A 130 13.38 -6.87 10.37
CA LEU A 130 12.28 -6.54 11.30
C LEU A 130 11.20 -7.62 11.36
N GLY A 131 11.35 -8.69 10.59
CA GLY A 131 10.48 -9.85 10.53
C GLY A 131 11.15 -11.11 11.06
N TYR A 132 11.18 -12.15 10.24
CA TYR A 132 11.72 -13.47 10.61
C TYR A 132 13.18 -13.69 10.17
N GLY A 133 13.80 -12.72 9.49
CA GLY A 133 15.19 -12.74 9.10
C GLY A 133 15.59 -13.92 8.20
N GLU A 134 16.83 -14.37 8.37
CA GLU A 134 17.41 -15.48 7.60
C GLU A 134 16.82 -16.85 7.92
N ARG A 135 16.08 -16.98 9.01
CA ARG A 135 15.47 -18.26 9.43
C ARG A 135 14.13 -18.50 8.76
N GLY A 136 13.41 -17.42 8.38
CA GLY A 136 12.01 -17.56 7.96
C GLY A 136 11.11 -18.06 9.09
N ALA A 137 9.94 -18.57 8.76
CA ALA A 137 9.01 -19.19 9.72
C ALA A 137 8.25 -20.35 9.08
N GLY A 138 8.51 -21.54 9.58
CA GLY A 138 7.91 -22.77 9.07
C GLY A 138 8.14 -22.96 7.57
N ASP A 139 7.20 -23.65 6.92
CA ASP A 139 7.25 -23.91 5.48
C ASP A 139 6.59 -22.80 4.65
N VAL A 140 6.06 -21.76 5.30
CA VAL A 140 5.22 -20.73 4.66
C VAL A 140 5.94 -19.41 4.45
N ILE A 141 6.93 -19.08 5.30
CA ILE A 141 7.74 -17.87 5.19
C ILE A 141 9.19 -18.26 4.91
N PRO A 142 9.66 -18.05 3.68
CA PRO A 142 11.04 -18.40 3.32
C PRO A 142 12.07 -17.51 4.05
N PRO A 143 13.32 -17.92 4.08
CA PRO A 143 14.41 -17.08 4.55
C PRO A 143 14.49 -15.76 3.80
N ASN A 144 14.82 -14.69 4.52
CA ASN A 144 14.96 -13.34 3.97
C ASN A 144 13.70 -12.80 3.25
N ALA A 145 12.51 -13.25 3.67
CA ALA A 145 11.26 -12.79 3.08
C ALA A 145 10.87 -11.39 3.59
N THR A 146 10.50 -10.53 2.66
CA THR A 146 9.76 -9.30 2.94
C THR A 146 8.31 -9.66 3.19
N LEU A 147 7.76 -9.15 4.29
CA LEU A 147 6.38 -9.43 4.70
C LEU A 147 5.50 -8.22 4.45
N VAL A 148 4.31 -8.46 3.96
CA VAL A 148 3.30 -7.43 3.78
C VAL A 148 2.11 -7.77 4.67
N PHE A 149 1.78 -6.87 5.58
CA PHE A 149 0.62 -7.02 6.46
C PHE A 149 -0.37 -5.88 6.23
N GLU A 150 -1.62 -6.22 6.10
CA GLU A 150 -2.71 -5.28 6.31
C GLU A 150 -3.25 -5.49 7.71
N VAL A 151 -3.22 -4.44 8.52
CA VAL A 151 -3.62 -4.49 9.93
C VAL A 151 -4.71 -3.48 10.17
N GLU A 152 -5.77 -3.90 10.86
CA GLU A 152 -6.84 -3.05 11.33
C GLU A 152 -6.85 -3.05 12.86
N LEU A 153 -6.74 -1.87 13.46
CA LEU A 153 -6.72 -1.72 14.92
C LEU A 153 -8.15 -1.64 15.46
N LEU A 154 -8.52 -2.65 16.25
CA LEU A 154 -9.88 -2.78 16.79
C LEU A 154 -10.00 -2.20 18.19
N LYS A 155 -8.98 -2.39 19.04
CA LYS A 155 -9.02 -1.99 20.44
C LYS A 155 -7.63 -1.62 20.95
N VAL A 156 -7.59 -0.64 21.85
CA VAL A 156 -6.41 -0.24 22.65
C VAL A 156 -6.84 -0.14 24.11
N ASP A 157 -6.12 -0.86 25.00
CA ASP A 157 -6.28 -0.84 26.47
C ASP A 157 -5.00 -0.36 27.14
#